data_ba411512004ffaf0aead61bdc6c1eb06
#
_entry.id   ba411512004ffaf0aead61bdc6c1eb06
#
_cell.length_a   1.000
_cell.length_b   1.000
_cell.length_c   1.000
_cell.angle_alpha   90.00
_cell.angle_beta   90.00
_cell.angle_gamma   90.00
#
_symmetry.space_group_name_H-M   'P 1'
#
loop_
_entity.id
_entity.type
_entity.pdbx_description
1 polymer ?
#
loop_
_entity_poly.entity_id
_entity_poly.type
_entity_poly.pdbx_seq_one_letter_code
_entity_poly.pdbx_strand_id
1 'polypeptide(L)'
;MSLNRRNFIKTSLGSAALATVASCTGTSGSSSSTEGENKSSKNCLPYNPNAKLNISFQEWTLEGDDLNKKLDYMEQLGVNGLEPSGKGLSGRVDEFKQALKGRDIKISAICAGFSGFMLSEEEAVRNECRDSMREIITAAGALGSTGVIIVPAFNAQKPVMPHTQETRDFLCQWFDELGTFARENGTTVILEPLNRREAFYLRQVADAASICRDINNPGVTCLGDFWHMTWEETSDMGAFLSGGDYIQHVHIASRKRRLMPGEDNEADNYVDGFRGLKIIGYDKYISFECGSKAEDRNASAAAGVELIRKQWEEA
;
A
#
# COMPACT_ATOMS: atom_id res chain seq x y z
N MET A 1 -36.07 19.01 -20.36
CA MET A 1 -36.63 19.40 -19.04
C MET A 1 -35.50 19.40 -18.02
N SER A 2 -35.07 20.55 -17.57
CA SER A 2 -33.97 20.69 -16.58
C SER A 2 -34.53 20.34 -15.19
N LEU A 3 -33.99 19.29 -14.58
CA LEU A 3 -34.29 18.88 -13.21
C LEU A 3 -33.57 19.82 -12.23
N ASN A 4 -34.36 20.64 -11.52
CA ASN A 4 -33.86 21.61 -10.55
C ASN A 4 -33.62 20.89 -9.20
N ARG A 5 -32.45 21.12 -8.56
CA ARG A 5 -32.02 20.54 -7.28
C ARG A 5 -33.06 20.65 -6.13
N ARG A 6 -33.95 21.62 -6.18
CA ARG A 6 -35.01 21.79 -5.18
C ARG A 6 -36.11 20.74 -5.25
N ASN A 7 -36.29 20.05 -6.37
CA ASN A 7 -37.34 19.04 -6.52
C ASN A 7 -36.91 17.63 -6.12
N PHE A 8 -35.58 17.39 -6.04
CA PHE A 8 -35.03 16.11 -5.61
C PHE A 8 -35.23 15.84 -4.11
N ILE A 9 -35.21 16.90 -3.29
CA ILE A 9 -35.36 16.79 -1.82
C ILE A 9 -36.84 16.52 -1.40
N LYS A 10 -37.81 16.77 -2.25
CA LYS A 10 -39.22 16.57 -1.91
C LYS A 10 -39.77 15.17 -2.21
N THR A 11 -39.04 14.35 -2.98
CA THR A 11 -39.50 12.99 -3.36
C THR A 11 -38.84 11.85 -2.57
N SER A 12 -37.89 12.14 -1.68
CA SER A 12 -37.16 11.12 -0.89
C SER A 12 -37.68 10.95 0.56
N LEU A 13 -38.82 11.55 0.93
CA LEU A 13 -39.43 11.43 2.25
C LEU A 13 -40.61 10.46 2.26
N GLY A 14 -40.41 9.24 1.81
CA GLY A 14 -41.46 8.25 1.79
C GLY A 14 -40.95 6.83 1.74
N SER A 15 -40.21 6.37 2.73
CA SER A 15 -40.10 4.96 3.15
C SER A 15 -39.16 4.90 4.35
N ALA A 16 -39.71 5.20 5.54
CA ALA A 16 -39.01 4.92 6.79
C ALA A 16 -39.20 3.45 7.14
N ALA A 17 -38.17 2.63 6.95
CA ALA A 17 -38.09 1.33 7.61
C ALA A 17 -37.64 1.56 9.05
N LEU A 18 -38.52 1.23 10.00
CA LEU A 18 -38.24 1.23 11.43
C LEU A 18 -37.19 0.14 11.72
N ALA A 19 -35.95 0.55 12.03
CA ALA A 19 -35.02 -0.28 12.74
C ALA A 19 -35.32 -0.16 14.24
N THR A 20 -35.80 -1.24 14.85
CA THR A 20 -35.98 -1.36 16.29
C THR A 20 -34.66 -1.38 17.00
N VAL A 21 -34.32 -0.31 17.70
CA VAL A 21 -33.25 -0.27 18.67
C VAL A 21 -33.74 -0.96 19.95
N ALA A 22 -33.18 -2.14 20.26
CA ALA A 22 -33.44 -2.80 21.53
C ALA A 22 -32.74 -2.00 22.65
N SER A 23 -33.53 -1.27 23.45
CA SER A 23 -33.13 -0.61 24.66
C SER A 23 -33.15 -1.64 25.79
N CYS A 24 -31.99 -2.01 26.33
CA CYS A 24 -31.89 -2.79 27.57
C CYS A 24 -32.09 -1.87 28.76
N THR A 25 -33.34 -1.82 29.30
CA THR A 25 -33.57 -1.29 30.64
C THR A 25 -33.36 -2.39 31.68
N GLY A 26 -32.29 -2.26 32.43
CA GLY A 26 -32.00 -3.14 33.57
C GLY A 26 -32.77 -2.68 34.81
N THR A 27 -33.54 -3.59 35.39
CA THR A 27 -34.17 -3.47 36.70
C THR A 27 -33.09 -3.64 37.82
N SER A 28 -33.17 -2.72 38.78
CA SER A 28 -32.38 -2.72 40.00
C SER A 28 -32.76 -3.89 40.93
N GLY A 29 -31.78 -4.73 41.25
CA GLY A 29 -31.83 -5.70 42.36
C GLY A 29 -30.52 -5.61 43.12
N SER A 30 -30.56 -5.22 44.40
CA SER A 30 -29.47 -5.13 45.33
C SER A 30 -29.00 -6.52 45.75
N SER A 31 -27.70 -6.82 45.74
CA SER A 31 -26.95 -7.38 46.87
C SER A 31 -25.52 -7.78 46.49
N SER A 32 -24.62 -7.49 47.45
CA SER A 32 -23.32 -8.07 47.75
C SER A 32 -22.12 -7.84 46.84
N SER A 33 -21.20 -7.08 47.40
CA SER A 33 -19.79 -6.90 47.09
C SER A 33 -19.04 -8.18 46.76
N THR A 34 -18.48 -8.22 45.55
CA THR A 34 -17.22 -8.91 45.24
C THR A 34 -16.45 -8.03 44.28
N GLU A 35 -15.23 -7.68 44.65
CA GLU A 35 -14.26 -7.00 43.80
C GLU A 35 -14.07 -7.84 42.53
N GLY A 36 -14.71 -7.41 41.46
CA GLY A 36 -14.53 -7.98 40.13
C GLY A 36 -13.66 -7.04 39.32
N GLU A 37 -12.53 -7.52 38.91
CA GLU A 37 -11.60 -6.88 37.99
C GLU A 37 -12.34 -6.14 36.89
N ASN A 38 -12.09 -4.86 36.80
CA ASN A 38 -12.54 -3.98 35.72
C ASN A 38 -11.84 -4.43 34.42
N LYS A 39 -12.36 -5.49 33.79
CA LYS A 39 -11.98 -5.84 32.42
C LYS A 39 -12.46 -4.71 31.54
N SER A 40 -11.58 -3.75 31.30
CA SER A 40 -11.68 -2.81 30.18
C SER A 40 -12.29 -3.56 29.00
N SER A 41 -13.50 -3.19 28.60
CA SER A 41 -14.08 -3.65 27.34
C SER A 41 -13.14 -3.15 26.24
N LYS A 42 -12.21 -4.02 25.81
CA LYS A 42 -11.45 -3.75 24.57
C LYS A 42 -12.53 -3.53 23.52
N ASN A 43 -12.58 -2.33 22.96
CA ASN A 43 -13.36 -2.05 21.76
C ASN A 43 -12.93 -3.06 20.69
N CYS A 44 -13.67 -4.14 20.55
CA CYS A 44 -13.40 -5.17 19.55
C CYS A 44 -13.80 -4.59 18.20
N LEU A 45 -12.85 -3.95 17.51
CA LEU A 45 -12.98 -3.70 16.09
C LEU A 45 -13.13 -5.07 15.38
N PRO A 46 -13.91 -5.16 14.31
CA PRO A 46 -14.16 -6.41 13.58
C PRO A 46 -12.90 -6.79 12.77
N TYR A 47 -11.85 -7.25 13.44
CA TYR A 47 -10.63 -7.69 12.77
C TYR A 47 -10.87 -8.98 12.00
N ASN A 48 -10.35 -8.99 10.79
CA ASN A 48 -10.32 -10.18 9.96
C ASN A 48 -9.18 -11.09 10.43
N PRO A 49 -9.46 -12.37 10.78
CA PRO A 49 -8.42 -13.30 11.28
C PRO A 49 -7.36 -13.65 10.24
N ASN A 50 -7.57 -13.32 8.97
CA ASN A 50 -6.60 -13.57 7.91
C ASN A 50 -5.48 -12.52 7.87
N ALA A 51 -5.63 -11.38 8.56
CA ALA A 51 -4.62 -10.32 8.58
C ALA A 51 -3.28 -10.82 9.14
N LYS A 52 -2.18 -10.53 8.43
CA LYS A 52 -0.83 -10.96 8.80
C LYS A 52 0.15 -9.81 8.60
N LEU A 53 1.14 -9.75 9.47
CA LEU A 53 2.29 -8.86 9.30
C LEU A 53 3.42 -9.63 8.58
N ASN A 54 3.53 -9.44 7.28
CA ASN A 54 4.69 -9.88 6.51
C ASN A 54 5.56 -8.66 6.22
N ILE A 55 6.83 -8.71 6.62
CA ILE A 55 7.74 -7.59 6.50
C ILE A 55 8.63 -7.77 5.28
N SER A 56 8.86 -6.69 4.55
CA SER A 56 9.74 -6.61 3.40
C SER A 56 10.73 -5.45 3.51
N PHE A 57 11.82 -5.55 2.80
CA PHE A 57 12.76 -4.44 2.61
C PHE A 57 12.95 -4.18 1.11
N GLN A 58 13.00 -2.91 0.73
CA GLN A 58 13.63 -2.55 -0.54
C GLN A 58 15.11 -2.92 -0.51
N GLU A 59 15.64 -3.45 -1.62
CA GLU A 59 17.01 -3.99 -1.70
C GLU A 59 18.09 -3.00 -1.22
N TRP A 60 17.89 -1.70 -1.45
CA TRP A 60 18.84 -0.64 -1.07
C TRP A 60 18.74 -0.20 0.41
N THR A 61 17.70 -0.65 1.13
CA THR A 61 17.46 -0.25 2.53
C THR A 61 18.53 -0.79 3.49
N LEU A 62 19.02 -2.00 3.25
CA LEU A 62 20.09 -2.61 4.02
C LEU A 62 21.48 -2.27 3.45
N GLU A 63 22.50 -2.27 4.33
CA GLU A 63 23.87 -1.96 3.95
C GLU A 63 24.52 -3.05 3.08
N GLY A 64 25.49 -2.59 2.26
CA GLY A 64 26.32 -3.43 1.42
C GLY A 64 25.71 -3.73 0.05
N ASP A 65 26.55 -4.29 -0.82
CA ASP A 65 26.21 -4.62 -2.21
C ASP A 65 25.98 -6.12 -2.43
N ASP A 66 26.28 -6.95 -1.44
CA ASP A 66 26.16 -8.41 -1.50
C ASP A 66 24.72 -8.82 -1.17
N LEU A 67 23.99 -9.26 -2.20
CA LEU A 67 22.59 -9.69 -2.06
C LEU A 67 22.44 -10.84 -1.06
N ASN A 68 23.34 -11.82 -1.04
CA ASN A 68 23.23 -12.96 -0.12
C ASN A 68 23.39 -12.52 1.34
N LYS A 69 24.32 -11.60 1.63
CA LYS A 69 24.49 -11.07 2.99
C LYS A 69 23.26 -10.30 3.45
N LYS A 70 22.61 -9.54 2.55
CA LYS A 70 21.36 -8.87 2.86
C LYS A 70 20.26 -9.89 3.19
N LEU A 71 20.12 -10.93 2.37
CA LEU A 71 19.15 -12.00 2.60
C LEU A 71 19.43 -12.76 3.91
N ASP A 72 20.69 -13.07 4.23
CA ASP A 72 21.07 -13.70 5.50
C ASP A 72 20.65 -12.83 6.70
N TYR A 73 20.83 -11.51 6.58
CA TYR A 73 20.41 -10.59 7.63
C TYR A 73 18.87 -10.48 7.75
N MET A 74 18.16 -10.47 6.63
CA MET A 74 16.71 -10.50 6.62
C MET A 74 16.16 -11.77 7.30
N GLU A 75 16.76 -12.94 7.03
CA GLU A 75 16.40 -14.19 7.71
C GLU A 75 16.62 -14.11 9.23
N GLN A 76 17.74 -13.53 9.68
CA GLN A 76 18.01 -13.29 11.11
C GLN A 76 16.95 -12.41 11.78
N LEU A 77 16.43 -11.43 11.05
CA LEU A 77 15.34 -10.57 11.51
C LEU A 77 13.94 -11.21 11.37
N GLY A 78 13.83 -12.39 10.76
CA GLY A 78 12.54 -13.00 10.43
C GLY A 78 11.72 -12.15 9.44
N VAL A 79 12.40 -11.49 8.49
CA VAL A 79 11.82 -10.72 7.40
C VAL A 79 11.75 -11.62 6.17
N ASN A 80 10.59 -11.71 5.54
CA ASN A 80 10.28 -12.69 4.50
C ASN A 80 9.96 -12.08 3.13
N GLY A 81 10.10 -10.77 2.97
CA GLY A 81 9.88 -10.06 1.71
C GLY A 81 11.10 -9.27 1.26
N LEU A 82 11.43 -9.32 -0.04
CA LEU A 82 12.41 -8.46 -0.69
C LEU A 82 11.73 -7.70 -1.84
N GLU A 83 12.01 -6.41 -1.93
CA GLU A 83 11.49 -5.52 -2.97
C GLU A 83 12.64 -4.92 -3.78
N PRO A 84 13.00 -5.51 -4.93
CA PRO A 84 14.01 -4.96 -5.81
C PRO A 84 13.48 -3.81 -6.68
N SER A 85 14.41 -3.00 -7.20
CA SER A 85 14.09 -2.02 -8.23
C SER A 85 13.78 -2.69 -9.56
N GLY A 86 12.81 -2.12 -10.31
CA GLY A 86 12.52 -2.54 -11.69
C GLY A 86 13.61 -2.19 -12.69
N LYS A 87 14.48 -1.21 -12.36
CA LYS A 87 15.56 -0.78 -13.26
C LYS A 87 16.58 -1.90 -13.49
N GLY A 88 16.63 -2.39 -14.72
CA GLY A 88 17.54 -3.47 -15.12
C GLY A 88 17.18 -4.84 -14.53
N LEU A 89 15.97 -5.01 -14.02
CA LEU A 89 15.50 -6.24 -13.37
C LEU A 89 15.57 -7.46 -14.28
N SER A 90 15.27 -7.31 -15.57
CA SER A 90 15.30 -8.38 -16.56
C SER A 90 16.67 -9.08 -16.65
N GLY A 91 17.75 -8.32 -16.48
CA GLY A 91 19.13 -8.85 -16.43
C GLY A 91 19.51 -9.53 -15.12
N ARG A 92 18.69 -9.41 -14.06
CA ARG A 92 18.97 -9.92 -12.71
C ARG A 92 18.04 -11.07 -12.28
N VAL A 93 17.15 -11.52 -13.15
CA VAL A 93 16.16 -12.57 -12.82
C VAL A 93 16.84 -13.85 -12.31
N ASP A 94 17.89 -14.31 -12.98
CA ASP A 94 18.60 -15.53 -12.57
C ASP A 94 19.39 -15.33 -11.28
N GLU A 95 19.97 -14.15 -11.06
CA GLU A 95 20.62 -13.77 -9.79
C GLU A 95 19.67 -13.91 -8.62
N PHE A 96 18.47 -13.30 -8.71
CA PHE A 96 17.46 -13.40 -7.65
C PHE A 96 16.96 -14.83 -7.47
N LYS A 97 16.67 -15.56 -8.54
CA LYS A 97 16.25 -16.97 -8.45
C LYS A 97 17.27 -17.83 -7.73
N GLN A 98 18.56 -17.62 -8.03
CA GLN A 98 19.65 -18.36 -7.39
C GLN A 98 19.80 -17.96 -5.92
N ALA A 99 19.82 -16.66 -5.61
CA ALA A 99 19.97 -16.15 -4.25
C ALA A 99 18.82 -16.54 -3.31
N LEU A 100 17.60 -16.61 -3.84
CA LEU A 100 16.39 -16.96 -3.06
C LEU A 100 16.17 -18.48 -2.95
N LYS A 101 16.97 -19.30 -3.64
CA LYS A 101 16.77 -20.75 -3.63
C LYS A 101 16.99 -21.34 -2.23
N GLY A 102 15.94 -21.97 -1.70
CA GLY A 102 15.97 -22.62 -0.38
C GLY A 102 15.71 -21.66 0.80
N ARG A 103 15.47 -20.37 0.53
CA ARG A 103 15.10 -19.37 1.54
C ARG A 103 13.58 -19.19 1.61
N ASP A 104 13.09 -18.76 2.76
CA ASP A 104 11.66 -18.38 2.94
C ASP A 104 11.42 -16.89 2.65
N ILE A 105 12.30 -16.28 1.87
CA ILE A 105 12.14 -14.91 1.38
C ILE A 105 11.55 -14.95 -0.03
N LYS A 106 10.55 -14.08 -0.27
CA LYS A 106 9.88 -13.93 -1.57
C LYS A 106 10.07 -12.51 -2.11
N ILE A 107 9.93 -12.34 -3.40
CA ILE A 107 9.85 -11.00 -3.98
C ILE A 107 8.45 -10.44 -3.66
N SER A 108 8.41 -9.41 -2.83
CA SER A 108 7.17 -8.81 -2.32
C SER A 108 6.48 -7.93 -3.37
N ALA A 109 7.24 -7.04 -4.00
CA ALA A 109 6.83 -6.20 -5.11
C ALA A 109 8.07 -5.78 -5.90
N ILE A 110 7.89 -5.11 -7.03
CA ILE A 110 8.96 -4.46 -7.78
C ILE A 110 8.76 -2.94 -7.71
N CYS A 111 9.74 -2.22 -7.15
CA CYS A 111 9.67 -0.79 -7.00
C CYS A 111 10.01 -0.08 -8.30
N ALA A 112 9.01 0.46 -9.00
CA ALA A 112 9.15 1.34 -10.15
C ALA A 112 10.27 0.94 -11.13
N GLY A 113 11.09 1.90 -11.58
CA GLY A 113 12.28 1.64 -12.40
C GLY A 113 12.03 1.68 -13.90
N PHE A 114 10.81 2.01 -14.33
CA PHE A 114 10.43 2.18 -15.73
C PHE A 114 10.97 3.49 -16.32
N SER A 115 11.13 3.52 -17.65
CA SER A 115 11.47 4.71 -18.45
C SER A 115 10.19 5.41 -18.93
N GLY A 116 10.33 6.67 -19.38
CA GLY A 116 9.18 7.47 -19.80
C GLY A 116 8.19 7.76 -18.67
N PHE A 117 7.00 8.20 -19.00
CA PHE A 117 5.88 8.30 -18.06
C PHE A 117 4.53 8.31 -18.77
N MET A 118 3.55 7.76 -18.13
CA MET A 118 2.25 7.39 -18.70
C MET A 118 1.41 8.61 -19.11
N LEU A 119 1.46 9.70 -18.36
CA LEU A 119 0.69 10.91 -18.64
C LEU A 119 1.43 11.95 -19.51
N SER A 120 2.49 11.56 -20.23
CA SER A 120 3.12 12.46 -21.18
C SER A 120 2.15 12.87 -22.29
N GLU A 121 2.18 14.14 -22.71
CA GLU A 121 1.52 14.57 -23.95
C GLU A 121 2.19 13.95 -25.19
N GLU A 122 3.47 13.59 -25.09
CA GLU A 122 4.25 12.98 -26.16
C GLU A 122 4.01 11.47 -26.24
N GLU A 123 3.47 11.01 -27.37
CA GLU A 123 3.18 9.59 -27.56
C GLU A 123 4.42 8.70 -27.47
N ALA A 124 5.56 9.17 -27.98
CA ALA A 124 6.82 8.42 -27.92
C ALA A 124 7.23 8.11 -26.46
N VAL A 125 7.08 9.08 -25.54
CA VAL A 125 7.39 8.93 -24.12
C VAL A 125 6.41 7.96 -23.44
N ARG A 126 5.13 8.01 -23.83
CA ARG A 126 4.13 7.03 -23.35
C ARG A 126 4.44 5.62 -23.81
N ASN A 127 4.86 5.46 -25.07
CA ASN A 127 5.23 4.15 -25.63
C ASN A 127 6.49 3.59 -24.93
N GLU A 128 7.50 4.44 -24.68
CA GLU A 128 8.67 4.07 -23.88
C GLU A 128 8.26 3.55 -22.49
N CYS A 129 7.33 4.24 -21.83
CA CYS A 129 6.80 3.80 -20.54
C CYS A 129 6.11 2.45 -20.64
N ARG A 130 5.28 2.23 -21.66
CA ARG A 130 4.58 0.97 -21.89
C ARG A 130 5.54 -0.19 -22.10
N ASP A 131 6.53 -0.01 -22.96
CA ASP A 131 7.49 -1.05 -23.31
C ASP A 131 8.34 -1.42 -22.11
N SER A 132 8.84 -0.40 -21.39
CA SER A 132 9.61 -0.57 -20.15
C SER A 132 8.81 -1.27 -19.06
N MET A 133 7.54 -0.90 -18.86
CA MET A 133 6.65 -1.57 -17.90
C MET A 133 6.41 -3.04 -18.27
N ARG A 134 6.21 -3.37 -19.55
CA ARG A 134 6.03 -4.75 -20.00
C ARG A 134 7.27 -5.60 -19.75
N GLU A 135 8.47 -5.06 -19.95
CA GLU A 135 9.72 -5.73 -19.61
C GLU A 135 9.81 -6.04 -18.11
N ILE A 136 9.54 -5.04 -17.26
CA ILE A 136 9.56 -5.20 -15.80
C ILE A 136 8.49 -6.20 -15.34
N ILE A 137 7.28 -6.13 -15.87
CA ILE A 137 6.18 -7.06 -15.55
C ILE A 137 6.57 -8.50 -15.89
N THR A 138 7.20 -8.73 -17.04
CA THR A 138 7.68 -10.06 -17.43
C THR A 138 8.71 -10.60 -16.43
N ALA A 139 9.67 -9.77 -16.03
CA ALA A 139 10.68 -10.13 -15.03
C ALA A 139 10.04 -10.36 -13.64
N ALA A 140 9.09 -9.52 -13.24
CA ALA A 140 8.34 -9.64 -11.99
C ALA A 140 7.57 -10.97 -11.90
N GLY A 141 6.89 -11.34 -12.97
CA GLY A 141 6.21 -12.63 -13.06
C GLY A 141 7.15 -13.81 -12.98
N ALA A 142 8.31 -13.74 -13.66
CA ALA A 142 9.35 -14.77 -13.59
C ALA A 142 9.94 -14.96 -12.19
N LEU A 143 9.84 -13.93 -11.32
CA LEU A 143 10.29 -13.93 -9.92
C LEU A 143 9.15 -14.24 -8.93
N GLY A 144 7.91 -14.36 -9.38
CA GLY A 144 6.73 -14.57 -8.52
C GLY A 144 6.40 -13.36 -7.64
N SER A 145 6.73 -12.15 -8.09
CA SER A 145 6.39 -10.90 -7.41
C SER A 145 4.87 -10.68 -7.36
N THR A 146 4.39 -10.05 -6.28
CA THR A 146 2.95 -9.74 -6.16
C THR A 146 2.51 -8.63 -7.11
N GLY A 147 3.42 -7.73 -7.52
CA GLY A 147 3.10 -6.66 -8.46
C GLY A 147 4.28 -5.74 -8.79
N VAL A 148 4.06 -4.88 -9.77
CA VAL A 148 4.98 -3.82 -10.22
C VAL A 148 4.38 -2.47 -9.90
N ILE A 149 5.10 -1.67 -9.11
CA ILE A 149 4.66 -0.35 -8.65
C ILE A 149 4.85 0.69 -9.75
N ILE A 150 3.84 1.52 -9.96
CA ILE A 150 3.86 2.62 -10.94
C ILE A 150 3.19 3.88 -10.40
N VAL A 151 3.83 5.02 -10.69
CA VAL A 151 3.29 6.36 -10.48
C VAL A 151 2.91 6.95 -11.84
N PRO A 152 1.66 7.44 -12.04
CA PRO A 152 1.22 7.94 -13.35
C PRO A 152 2.03 9.12 -13.89
N ALA A 153 2.38 10.07 -13.03
CA ALA A 153 3.27 11.18 -13.34
C ALA A 153 3.78 11.87 -12.07
N PHE A 154 5.05 12.25 -12.09
CA PHE A 154 5.67 13.11 -11.08
C PHE A 154 5.52 14.58 -11.45
N ASN A 155 5.54 15.48 -10.45
CA ASN A 155 5.43 16.92 -10.65
C ASN A 155 6.50 17.51 -11.59
N ALA A 156 7.68 16.91 -11.61
CA ALA A 156 8.81 17.36 -12.45
C ALA A 156 8.69 16.93 -13.92
N GLN A 157 7.83 15.98 -14.27
CA GLN A 157 7.68 15.45 -15.63
C GLN A 157 6.81 16.39 -16.48
N LYS A 158 7.34 16.80 -17.63
CA LYS A 158 6.68 17.73 -18.57
C LYS A 158 7.05 17.36 -20.01
N PRO A 159 6.17 17.61 -20.99
CA PRO A 159 4.78 18.04 -20.84
C PRO A 159 3.90 16.91 -20.29
N VAL A 160 2.87 17.26 -19.55
CA VAL A 160 1.98 16.28 -18.87
C VAL A 160 0.52 16.60 -19.19
N MET A 161 -0.28 15.56 -19.44
CA MET A 161 -1.73 15.66 -19.67
C MET A 161 -2.41 16.37 -18.48
N PRO A 162 -3.42 17.24 -18.72
CA PRO A 162 -4.11 17.97 -17.68
C PRO A 162 -4.94 17.02 -16.79
N HIS A 163 -5.28 17.48 -15.59
CA HIS A 163 -6.13 16.72 -14.65
C HIS A 163 -7.60 16.85 -15.04
N THR A 164 -8.05 16.03 -16.01
CA THR A 164 -9.42 16.02 -16.55
C THR A 164 -10.02 14.62 -16.53
N GLN A 165 -11.31 14.51 -16.85
CA GLN A 165 -11.99 13.22 -16.99
C GLN A 165 -11.40 12.40 -18.14
N GLU A 166 -11.08 13.07 -19.27
CA GLU A 166 -10.47 12.41 -20.43
C GLU A 166 -9.13 11.76 -20.08
N THR A 167 -8.31 12.46 -19.27
CA THR A 167 -7.04 11.90 -18.77
C THR A 167 -7.28 10.70 -17.84
N ARG A 168 -8.33 10.76 -17.01
CA ARG A 168 -8.72 9.62 -16.17
C ARG A 168 -9.16 8.41 -17.03
N ASP A 169 -9.98 8.64 -18.03
CA ASP A 169 -10.45 7.59 -18.95
C ASP A 169 -9.27 6.96 -19.70
N PHE A 170 -8.33 7.78 -20.15
CA PHE A 170 -7.08 7.32 -20.76
C PHE A 170 -6.26 6.45 -19.79
N LEU A 171 -6.11 6.86 -18.53
CA LEU A 171 -5.43 6.07 -17.51
C LEU A 171 -6.11 4.72 -17.27
N CYS A 172 -7.44 4.70 -17.18
CA CYS A 172 -8.19 3.46 -16.99
C CYS A 172 -7.94 2.48 -18.13
N GLN A 173 -7.97 2.94 -19.38
CA GLN A 173 -7.67 2.09 -20.55
C GLN A 173 -6.23 1.54 -20.50
N TRP A 174 -5.30 2.39 -20.17
CA TRP A 174 -3.88 2.05 -20.12
C TRP A 174 -3.57 1.02 -19.01
N PHE A 175 -4.14 1.21 -17.81
CA PHE A 175 -4.01 0.28 -16.71
C PHE A 175 -4.75 -1.03 -16.95
N ASP A 176 -5.87 -1.03 -17.65
CA ASP A 176 -6.57 -2.27 -18.03
C ASP A 176 -5.71 -3.13 -18.96
N GLU A 177 -5.06 -2.50 -19.95
CA GLU A 177 -4.10 -3.18 -20.85
C GLU A 177 -2.93 -3.78 -20.06
N LEU A 178 -2.26 -2.97 -19.22
CA LEU A 178 -1.12 -3.44 -18.44
C LEU A 178 -1.51 -4.46 -17.37
N GLY A 179 -2.64 -4.29 -16.72
CA GLY A 179 -3.16 -5.23 -15.73
C GLY A 179 -3.48 -6.59 -16.34
N THR A 180 -4.06 -6.61 -17.54
CA THR A 180 -4.28 -7.84 -18.29
C THR A 180 -2.97 -8.54 -18.61
N PHE A 181 -1.98 -7.80 -19.12
CA PHE A 181 -0.65 -8.33 -19.38
C PHE A 181 0.05 -8.83 -18.10
N ALA A 182 -0.10 -8.10 -16.98
CA ALA A 182 0.48 -8.52 -15.72
C ALA A 182 -0.10 -9.84 -15.22
N ARG A 183 -1.42 -10.04 -15.33
CA ARG A 183 -2.07 -11.31 -14.98
C ARG A 183 -1.59 -12.47 -15.84
N GLU A 184 -1.41 -12.27 -17.14
CA GLU A 184 -0.86 -13.28 -18.03
C GLU A 184 0.56 -13.70 -17.62
N ASN A 185 1.29 -12.81 -16.96
CA ASN A 185 2.61 -13.07 -16.38
C ASN A 185 2.57 -13.52 -14.90
N GLY A 186 1.39 -13.69 -14.29
CA GLY A 186 1.24 -14.14 -12.90
C GLY A 186 1.56 -13.07 -11.84
N THR A 187 1.42 -11.78 -12.18
CA THR A 187 1.66 -10.64 -11.29
C THR A 187 0.57 -9.57 -11.44
N THR A 188 0.71 -8.40 -10.83
CA THR A 188 -0.22 -7.26 -10.96
C THR A 188 0.52 -5.96 -11.25
N VAL A 189 -0.22 -4.91 -11.58
CA VAL A 189 0.25 -3.52 -11.56
C VAL A 189 -0.29 -2.86 -10.30
N ILE A 190 0.58 -2.16 -9.57
CA ILE A 190 0.26 -1.53 -8.30
C ILE A 190 0.34 -0.01 -8.45
N LEU A 191 -0.79 0.68 -8.37
CA LEU A 191 -0.85 2.13 -8.42
C LEU A 191 -0.37 2.72 -7.10
N GLU A 192 0.63 3.59 -7.15
CA GLU A 192 1.13 4.29 -5.98
C GLU A 192 0.68 5.74 -5.94
N PRO A 193 -0.16 6.14 -4.96
CA PRO A 193 -0.42 7.53 -4.66
C PRO A 193 0.74 8.12 -3.84
N LEU A 194 1.27 9.28 -4.29
CA LEU A 194 2.34 10.00 -3.61
C LEU A 194 1.83 11.32 -3.03
N ASN A 195 2.62 11.92 -2.13
CA ASN A 195 2.31 13.23 -1.59
C ASN A 195 2.36 14.35 -2.65
N ARG A 196 1.69 15.47 -2.39
CA ARG A 196 1.54 16.63 -3.30
C ARG A 196 2.84 17.28 -3.75
N ARG A 197 3.96 17.03 -3.07
CA ARG A 197 5.27 17.55 -3.47
C ARG A 197 5.87 16.73 -4.61
N GLU A 198 5.47 15.48 -4.75
CA GLU A 198 6.00 14.52 -5.72
C GLU A 198 5.00 14.15 -6.80
N ALA A 199 3.73 13.90 -6.45
CA ALA A 199 2.72 13.46 -7.40
C ALA A 199 1.98 14.63 -8.07
N PHE A 200 1.92 14.55 -9.38
CA PHE A 200 1.04 15.42 -10.16
C PHE A 200 -0.41 14.96 -10.10
N TYR A 201 -0.66 13.66 -10.32
CA TYR A 201 -2.01 13.18 -10.60
C TYR A 201 -2.64 12.40 -9.45
N LEU A 202 -1.95 11.44 -8.84
CA LEU A 202 -2.51 10.50 -7.88
C LEU A 202 -1.91 10.73 -6.49
N ARG A 203 -2.76 11.00 -5.48
CA ARG A 203 -2.28 11.40 -4.14
C ARG A 203 -2.88 10.62 -2.98
N GLN A 204 -4.10 10.12 -3.11
CA GLN A 204 -4.80 9.44 -2.01
C GLN A 204 -5.08 7.97 -2.37
N VAL A 205 -5.06 7.12 -1.36
CA VAL A 205 -5.38 5.69 -1.51
C VAL A 205 -6.80 5.50 -2.07
N ALA A 206 -7.75 6.33 -1.62
CA ALA A 206 -9.12 6.29 -2.12
C ALA A 206 -9.22 6.58 -3.63
N ASP A 207 -8.39 7.49 -4.15
CA ASP A 207 -8.35 7.82 -5.58
C ASP A 207 -7.77 6.66 -6.39
N ALA A 208 -6.68 6.05 -5.92
CA ALA A 208 -6.09 4.87 -6.55
C ALA A 208 -7.09 3.70 -6.58
N ALA A 209 -7.73 3.41 -5.45
CA ALA A 209 -8.75 2.37 -5.37
C ALA A 209 -9.96 2.67 -6.25
N SER A 210 -10.32 3.94 -6.45
CA SER A 210 -11.41 4.33 -7.36
C SER A 210 -11.08 3.99 -8.82
N ILE A 211 -9.83 4.18 -9.23
CA ILE A 211 -9.34 3.77 -10.56
C ILE A 211 -9.42 2.25 -10.69
N CYS A 212 -8.94 1.50 -9.70
CA CYS A 212 -9.03 0.03 -9.69
C CYS A 212 -10.48 -0.46 -9.82
N ARG A 213 -11.43 0.16 -9.11
CA ARG A 213 -12.88 -0.17 -9.19
C ARG A 213 -13.45 0.10 -10.56
N ASP A 214 -13.13 1.25 -11.15
CA ASP A 214 -13.67 1.65 -12.46
C ASP A 214 -13.16 0.71 -13.56
N ILE A 215 -11.90 0.28 -13.48
CA ILE A 215 -11.30 -0.68 -14.42
C ILE A 215 -11.87 -2.08 -14.22
N ASN A 216 -12.12 -2.48 -12.96
CA ASN A 216 -12.60 -3.82 -12.60
C ASN A 216 -11.76 -4.98 -13.19
N ASN A 217 -10.44 -4.79 -13.23
CA ASN A 217 -9.47 -5.79 -13.67
C ASN A 217 -8.63 -6.24 -12.46
N PRO A 218 -8.65 -7.54 -12.08
CA PRO A 218 -7.88 -8.02 -10.92
C PRO A 218 -6.35 -7.89 -11.08
N GLY A 219 -5.86 -7.58 -12.27
CA GLY A 219 -4.44 -7.26 -12.51
C GLY A 219 -4.08 -5.82 -12.18
N VAL A 220 -5.04 -4.98 -11.76
CA VAL A 220 -4.82 -3.58 -11.37
C VAL A 220 -5.18 -3.39 -9.91
N THR A 221 -4.20 -3.01 -9.13
CA THR A 221 -4.25 -2.91 -7.67
C THR A 221 -3.63 -1.58 -7.22
N CYS A 222 -3.61 -1.29 -5.94
CA CYS A 222 -2.96 -0.10 -5.40
C CYS A 222 -2.19 -0.39 -4.11
N LEU A 223 -1.46 0.60 -3.64
CA LEU A 223 -0.77 0.56 -2.36
C LEU A 223 -1.09 1.80 -1.51
N GLY A 224 -0.76 1.71 -0.22
CA GLY A 224 -0.66 2.86 0.66
C GLY A 224 0.76 2.97 1.20
N ASP A 225 1.35 4.15 1.12
CA ASP A 225 2.64 4.46 1.73
C ASP A 225 2.43 5.35 2.94
N PHE A 226 2.76 4.85 4.12
CA PHE A 226 2.60 5.57 5.38
C PHE A 226 3.29 6.95 5.41
N TRP A 227 4.41 7.12 4.71
CA TRP A 227 5.06 8.41 4.64
C TRP A 227 4.30 9.39 3.74
N HIS A 228 3.85 8.96 2.55
CA HIS A 228 3.03 9.78 1.67
C HIS A 228 1.67 10.09 2.28
N MET A 229 1.04 9.13 2.93
CA MET A 229 -0.24 9.28 3.62
C MET A 229 -0.18 10.33 4.74
N THR A 230 0.97 10.52 5.39
CA THR A 230 1.16 11.57 6.40
C THR A 230 0.81 12.97 5.89
N TRP A 231 0.93 13.22 4.59
CA TRP A 231 0.70 14.52 3.97
C TRP A 231 -0.67 14.63 3.29
N GLU A 232 -1.28 13.51 2.93
CA GLU A 232 -2.46 13.49 2.07
C GLU A 232 -3.71 12.90 2.73
N GLU A 233 -3.55 12.07 3.76
CA GLU A 233 -4.65 11.40 4.43
C GLU A 233 -4.94 12.00 5.82
N THR A 234 -6.21 11.99 6.21
CA THR A 234 -6.63 12.44 7.56
C THR A 234 -6.63 11.31 8.58
N SER A 235 -6.66 10.05 8.12
CA SER A 235 -6.60 8.83 8.91
C SER A 235 -6.00 7.71 8.06
N ASP A 236 -4.96 7.06 8.56
CA ASP A 236 -4.37 5.90 7.90
C ASP A 236 -5.36 4.73 7.84
N MET A 237 -6.12 4.51 8.92
CA MET A 237 -7.17 3.50 8.95
C MET A 237 -8.21 3.78 7.87
N GLY A 238 -8.69 5.03 7.76
CA GLY A 238 -9.66 5.43 6.74
C GLY A 238 -9.12 5.22 5.32
N ALA A 239 -7.85 5.51 5.08
CA ALA A 239 -7.19 5.29 3.80
C ALA A 239 -7.18 3.80 3.43
N PHE A 240 -6.72 2.90 4.32
CA PHE A 240 -6.70 1.46 4.04
C PHE A 240 -8.11 0.88 3.90
N LEU A 241 -9.08 1.33 4.70
CA LEU A 241 -10.49 0.90 4.53
C LEU A 241 -11.05 1.32 3.16
N SER A 242 -10.70 2.50 2.67
CA SER A 242 -11.13 2.96 1.34
C SER A 242 -10.46 2.19 0.19
N GLY A 243 -9.24 1.70 0.42
CA GLY A 243 -8.50 0.82 -0.48
C GLY A 243 -9.09 -0.59 -0.54
N GLY A 244 -9.48 -1.12 0.62
CA GLY A 244 -10.09 -2.46 0.74
C GLY A 244 -9.26 -3.55 0.07
N ASP A 245 -9.91 -4.41 -0.68
CA ASP A 245 -9.28 -5.56 -1.37
C ASP A 245 -8.30 -5.16 -2.48
N TYR A 246 -8.28 -3.88 -2.88
CA TYR A 246 -7.31 -3.39 -3.87
C TYR A 246 -5.93 -3.13 -3.29
N ILE A 247 -5.77 -3.10 -1.94
CA ILE A 247 -4.46 -2.93 -1.31
C ILE A 247 -3.61 -4.18 -1.52
N GLN A 248 -2.64 -4.09 -2.42
CA GLN A 248 -1.74 -5.19 -2.79
C GLN A 248 -0.38 -5.07 -2.11
N HIS A 249 0.03 -3.87 -1.73
CA HIS A 249 1.32 -3.58 -1.11
C HIS A 249 1.21 -2.42 -0.13
N VAL A 250 2.16 -2.31 0.80
CA VAL A 250 2.26 -1.18 1.73
C VAL A 250 3.71 -0.78 1.85
N HIS A 251 3.99 0.52 1.70
CA HIS A 251 5.28 1.09 2.05
C HIS A 251 5.26 1.71 3.45
N ILE A 252 6.39 1.62 4.14
CA ILE A 252 6.56 2.21 5.47
C ILE A 252 7.92 2.89 5.61
N ALA A 253 7.90 4.08 6.18
CA ALA A 253 9.07 4.86 6.57
C ALA A 253 8.73 5.74 7.76
N SER A 254 9.74 6.37 8.38
CA SER A 254 9.50 7.37 9.42
C SER A 254 8.68 8.54 8.88
N ARG A 255 7.77 9.05 9.70
CA ARG A 255 6.71 9.98 9.28
C ARG A 255 7.18 11.34 8.79
N LYS A 256 8.31 11.86 9.31
CA LYS A 256 8.77 13.22 9.00
C LYS A 256 9.87 13.27 7.96
N ARG A 257 10.80 12.32 8.01
CA ARG A 257 12.07 12.41 7.27
C ARG A 257 12.30 11.26 6.28
N ARG A 258 11.36 10.32 6.17
CA ARG A 258 11.47 9.11 5.32
C ARG A 258 12.71 8.27 5.66
N LEU A 259 13.01 8.17 6.95
CA LEU A 259 14.08 7.35 7.50
C LEU A 259 13.52 6.01 8.00
N MET A 260 14.34 5.18 8.68
CA MET A 260 13.86 3.95 9.31
C MET A 260 12.71 4.25 10.29
N PRO A 261 11.67 3.42 10.34
CA PRO A 261 10.64 3.49 11.38
C PRO A 261 11.29 3.54 12.77
N GLY A 262 10.92 4.55 13.56
CA GLY A 262 11.49 4.83 14.88
C GLY A 262 12.51 5.96 14.91
N GLU A 263 13.14 6.33 13.78
CA GLU A 263 14.10 7.44 13.75
C GLU A 263 13.45 8.83 13.89
N ASP A 264 12.12 8.94 13.77
CA ASP A 264 11.36 10.15 14.09
C ASP A 264 10.68 10.09 15.47
N ASN A 265 11.06 9.11 16.30
CA ASN A 265 10.57 8.89 17.66
C ASN A 265 9.03 8.78 17.74
N GLU A 266 8.40 9.57 18.62
CA GLU A 266 6.94 9.51 18.85
C GLU A 266 6.09 9.83 17.61
N ALA A 267 6.65 10.46 16.57
CA ALA A 267 5.93 10.67 15.31
C ALA A 267 5.68 9.37 14.56
N ASP A 268 6.50 8.36 14.79
CA ASP A 268 6.44 7.06 14.10
C ASP A 268 5.41 6.13 14.78
N ASN A 269 4.14 6.52 14.66
CA ASN A 269 3.01 5.76 15.15
C ASN A 269 2.18 5.29 13.95
N TYR A 270 2.08 3.97 13.78
CA TYR A 270 1.39 3.31 12.66
C TYR A 270 0.15 2.52 13.12
N VAL A 271 -0.18 2.55 14.42
CA VAL A 271 -1.27 1.75 15.04
C VAL A 271 -2.61 1.98 14.35
N ASP A 272 -2.95 3.24 13.98
CA ASP A 272 -4.20 3.56 13.28
C ASP A 272 -4.27 2.85 11.92
N GLY A 273 -3.20 2.91 11.14
CA GLY A 273 -3.11 2.22 9.84
C GLY A 273 -3.12 0.70 9.98
N PHE A 274 -2.41 0.15 10.97
CA PHE A 274 -2.42 -1.30 11.22
C PHE A 274 -3.81 -1.81 11.62
N ARG A 275 -4.62 -1.02 12.33
CA ARG A 275 -6.03 -1.34 12.56
C ARG A 275 -6.82 -1.44 11.25
N GLY A 276 -6.60 -0.47 10.35
CA GLY A 276 -7.19 -0.51 9.01
C GLY A 276 -6.82 -1.78 8.24
N LEU A 277 -5.53 -2.12 8.21
CA LEU A 277 -5.02 -3.33 7.57
C LEU A 277 -5.61 -4.62 8.21
N LYS A 278 -5.74 -4.66 9.53
CA LYS A 278 -6.37 -5.80 10.20
C LYS A 278 -7.86 -5.94 9.87
N ILE A 279 -8.59 -4.83 9.74
CA ILE A 279 -10.02 -4.86 9.39
C ILE A 279 -10.22 -5.39 7.97
N ILE A 280 -9.42 -4.97 7.00
CA ILE A 280 -9.52 -5.46 5.62
C ILE A 280 -8.92 -6.86 5.42
N GLY A 281 -8.30 -7.44 6.45
CA GLY A 281 -7.68 -8.78 6.36
C GLY A 281 -6.41 -8.81 5.53
N TYR A 282 -5.64 -7.73 5.55
CA TYR A 282 -4.40 -7.63 4.78
C TYR A 282 -3.38 -8.69 5.19
N ASP A 283 -2.92 -9.48 4.22
CA ASP A 283 -1.99 -10.59 4.38
C ASP A 283 -0.76 -10.52 3.45
N LYS A 284 -0.59 -9.37 2.76
CA LYS A 284 0.52 -9.11 1.86
C LYS A 284 1.72 -8.51 2.63
N TYR A 285 2.57 -7.74 1.95
CA TYR A 285 3.82 -7.24 2.52
C TYR A 285 3.75 -5.76 2.90
N ILE A 286 4.38 -5.43 4.04
CA ILE A 286 4.72 -4.07 4.45
C ILE A 286 6.21 -3.90 4.24
N SER A 287 6.61 -3.08 3.28
CA SER A 287 7.98 -2.93 2.82
C SER A 287 8.60 -1.61 3.30
N PHE A 288 9.79 -1.71 3.86
CA PHE A 288 10.58 -0.55 4.24
C PHE A 288 11.13 0.15 3.00
N GLU A 289 10.62 1.34 2.72
CA GLU A 289 11.09 2.23 1.67
C GLU A 289 11.69 3.50 2.28
N CYS A 290 12.89 3.40 2.82
CA CYS A 290 13.45 4.44 3.66
C CYS A 290 14.99 4.47 3.68
N GLY A 291 15.53 5.67 3.95
CA GLY A 291 16.92 5.83 4.31
C GLY A 291 17.17 5.58 5.81
N SER A 292 18.36 5.90 6.27
CA SER A 292 18.72 5.98 7.69
C SER A 292 19.76 7.06 7.91
N LYS A 293 19.77 7.65 9.11
CA LYS A 293 20.84 8.53 9.59
C LYS A 293 21.65 7.89 10.73
N ALA A 294 21.28 6.66 11.12
CA ALA A 294 22.08 5.90 12.07
C ALA A 294 23.47 5.55 11.51
N GLU A 295 24.48 5.49 12.37
CA GLU A 295 25.81 5.02 12.01
C GLU A 295 25.77 3.55 11.56
N ASP A 296 24.98 2.72 12.24
CA ASP A 296 24.69 1.34 11.87
C ASP A 296 23.25 1.27 11.33
N ARG A 297 23.14 1.26 10.01
CA ARG A 297 21.85 1.19 9.30
C ARG A 297 21.14 -0.14 9.56
N ASN A 298 21.89 -1.23 9.65
CA ASN A 298 21.34 -2.55 9.89
C ASN A 298 20.75 -2.66 11.31
N ALA A 299 21.42 -2.11 12.33
CA ALA A 299 20.87 -2.02 13.67
C ALA A 299 19.58 -1.15 13.72
N SER A 300 19.57 -0.05 12.96
CA SER A 300 18.37 0.79 12.83
C SER A 300 17.20 0.03 12.15
N ALA A 301 17.49 -0.77 11.12
CA ALA A 301 16.51 -1.62 10.46
C ALA A 301 15.93 -2.67 11.43
N ALA A 302 16.78 -3.31 12.24
CA ALA A 302 16.33 -4.25 13.28
C ALA A 302 15.39 -3.58 14.30
N ALA A 303 15.76 -2.39 14.80
CA ALA A 303 14.91 -1.63 15.72
C ALA A 303 13.56 -1.23 15.07
N GLY A 304 13.59 -0.86 13.79
CA GLY A 304 12.38 -0.58 13.02
C GLY A 304 11.46 -1.80 12.89
N VAL A 305 12.01 -2.99 12.63
CA VAL A 305 11.24 -4.26 12.58
C VAL A 305 10.58 -4.55 13.92
N GLU A 306 11.29 -4.38 15.04
CA GLU A 306 10.74 -4.56 16.38
C GLU A 306 9.61 -3.56 16.67
N LEU A 307 9.79 -2.30 16.29
CA LEU A 307 8.78 -1.26 16.48
C LEU A 307 7.49 -1.59 15.75
N ILE A 308 7.54 -1.96 14.46
CA ILE A 308 6.32 -2.25 13.70
C ILE A 308 5.64 -3.55 14.17
N ARG A 309 6.38 -4.56 14.63
CA ARG A 309 5.82 -5.75 15.26
C ARG A 309 5.04 -5.39 16.53
N LYS A 310 5.67 -4.61 17.42
CA LYS A 310 5.03 -4.14 18.64
C LYS A 310 3.75 -3.35 18.34
N GLN A 311 3.81 -2.39 17.41
CA GLN A 311 2.64 -1.57 17.06
C GLN A 311 1.56 -2.37 16.32
N TRP A 312 1.93 -3.41 15.57
CA TRP A 312 0.97 -4.34 15.01
C TRP A 312 0.21 -5.12 16.10
N GLU A 313 0.89 -5.54 17.17
CA GLU A 313 0.24 -6.20 18.32
C GLU A 313 -0.68 -5.24 19.09
N GLU A 314 -0.30 -3.97 19.21
CA GLU A 314 -1.11 -2.93 19.87
C GLU A 314 -2.35 -2.52 19.06
N ALA A 315 -2.32 -2.71 17.76
CA ALA A 315 -3.41 -2.42 16.84
C ALA A 315 -4.49 -3.49 16.95
#